data_4e73a73d3ba084cce3dfd786d6a45f0d
#
_entry.id   4e73a73d3ba084cce3dfd786d6a45f0d
#
_cell.length_a   1.000
_cell.length_b   1.000
_cell.length_c   1.000
_cell.angle_alpha   90.00
_cell.angle_beta   90.00
_cell.angle_gamma   90.00
#
_symmetry.space_group_name_H-M   'P 1'
#
loop_
_entity.id
_entity.type
_entity.pdbx_description
1 polymer ?
#
loop_
_entity_poly.entity_id
_entity_poly.type
_entity_poly.pdbx_seq_one_letter_code
_entity_poly.pdbx_strand_id
1 'polypeptide(L)'
;MQTIFARSETGNGTGSMQNLTPADHGSASENSTSNRALVDALTNSRTYREYERAFGDMTGLPIALQPVETWQLPHHGKRNENPFCALLSKKSRACAACLQVQERLCQKAVTTAETVACPVGLCDTAVPVRMSDRLIGYLQIGQVFRKKPTEAQFKKAKQFCEKWGLDVSREVLHKAYFAGKVVSPKEHDSAVKLLSIFAQHLAMLSNQVFIQQENAEPPVITKARAYIQEHQTEEIKLGQVAKAVNMSSYYFCKMFKKVTGINFTDYVARIRIEKSKNLLLNPNLRVSEIAFEVGFQSLTHFNRVFKKILGQSPTEYRAQLLAH
;
A
#
# COMPACT_ATOMS: atom_id res chain seq x y z
N MET A 1 36.45 41.64 46.70
CA MET A 1 37.27 40.96 47.75
C MET A 1 37.24 39.47 47.44
N GLN A 2 38.46 38.99 47.11
CA GLN A 2 38.99 37.63 47.23
C GLN A 2 38.19 36.46 46.58
N THR A 3 38.55 35.97 45.41
CA THR A 3 39.69 35.09 45.06
C THR A 3 39.90 33.92 46.06
N ILE A 4 39.69 32.67 45.63
CA ILE A 4 40.63 31.54 45.82
C ILE A 4 40.40 30.46 44.77
N PHE A 5 41.50 30.05 44.14
CA PHE A 5 41.73 28.91 43.24
C PHE A 5 41.77 27.59 44.01
N ALA A 6 41.36 26.49 43.40
CA ALA A 6 42.03 25.20 43.57
C ALA A 6 41.83 24.27 42.38
N ARG A 7 42.91 23.60 42.03
CA ARG A 7 43.20 22.74 40.86
C ARG A 7 42.73 21.30 41.02
N SER A 8 42.39 20.74 39.85
CA SER A 8 42.81 19.43 39.31
C SER A 8 42.58 18.13 40.06
N GLU A 9 41.91 17.19 39.40
CA GLU A 9 42.48 15.83 39.25
C GLU A 9 41.87 15.12 38.04
N THR A 10 42.76 14.46 37.31
CA THR A 10 42.57 13.67 36.08
C THR A 10 41.96 12.30 36.45
N GLY A 11 40.89 11.92 35.74
CA GLY A 11 40.36 10.55 35.80
C GLY A 11 40.10 10.03 34.39
N ASN A 12 41.03 9.20 33.90
CA ASN A 12 40.88 8.38 32.72
C ASN A 12 39.71 7.39 32.91
N GLY A 13 38.65 7.53 32.15
CA GLY A 13 37.57 6.56 32.03
C GLY A 13 37.40 6.16 30.58
N THR A 14 38.01 5.06 30.20
CA THR A 14 37.77 4.37 28.92
C THR A 14 36.30 3.89 28.87
N GLY A 15 35.43 4.70 28.33
CA GLY A 15 34.05 4.34 28.02
C GLY A 15 33.99 3.65 26.65
N SER A 16 33.74 2.36 26.68
CA SER A 16 33.43 1.49 25.56
C SER A 16 32.43 2.16 24.58
N MET A 17 32.88 2.40 23.35
CA MET A 17 32.03 2.67 22.19
C MET A 17 31.20 1.42 21.92
N GLN A 18 29.96 1.42 22.35
CA GLN A 18 28.98 0.44 21.88
C GLN A 18 28.65 0.78 20.41
N ASN A 19 29.06 -0.13 19.54
CA ASN A 19 28.68 -0.17 18.13
C ASN A 19 27.16 -0.20 18.03
N LEU A 20 26.56 0.91 17.63
CA LEU A 20 25.19 0.96 17.12
C LEU A 20 25.17 0.26 15.77
N THR A 21 24.64 -0.93 15.74
CA THR A 21 24.38 -1.69 14.51
C THR A 21 23.35 -0.94 13.64
N PRO A 22 23.54 -0.86 12.31
CA PRO A 22 22.56 -0.27 11.40
C PRO A 22 21.45 -1.30 11.10
N ALA A 23 20.40 -1.31 11.91
CA ALA A 23 19.27 -2.23 11.76
C ALA A 23 17.93 -1.50 11.96
N ASP A 24 17.68 -0.40 11.22
CA ASP A 24 16.31 0.19 11.20
C ASP A 24 15.93 0.98 9.94
N HIS A 25 16.73 0.95 8.88
CA HIS A 25 16.36 1.64 7.63
C HIS A 25 15.52 0.78 6.65
N GLY A 26 15.41 -0.54 6.88
CA GLY A 26 14.62 -1.44 6.02
C GLY A 26 13.11 -1.39 6.29
N SER A 27 12.71 -1.28 7.53
CA SER A 27 11.28 -1.38 7.92
C SER A 27 10.47 -0.13 7.58
N ALA A 28 11.06 1.06 7.61
CA ALA A 28 10.39 2.31 7.26
C ALA A 28 10.09 2.40 5.76
N SER A 29 11.02 1.96 4.89
CA SER A 29 10.88 1.98 3.44
C SER A 29 9.83 0.97 2.95
N GLU A 30 9.78 -0.24 3.51
CA GLU A 30 8.79 -1.26 3.17
C GLU A 30 7.38 -0.84 3.62
N ASN A 31 7.24 -0.23 4.78
CA ASN A 31 5.97 0.29 5.28
C ASN A 31 5.43 1.44 4.43
N SER A 32 6.28 2.33 3.95
CA SER A 32 5.92 3.45 3.07
C SER A 32 5.37 2.96 1.73
N THR A 33 6.05 2.04 1.07
CA THR A 33 5.61 1.45 -0.20
C THR A 33 4.27 0.71 -0.03
N SER A 34 4.11 -0.03 1.07
CA SER A 34 2.88 -0.74 1.41
C SER A 34 1.71 0.20 1.68
N ASN A 35 1.92 1.33 2.39
CA ASN A 35 0.88 2.34 2.64
C ASN A 35 0.41 3.00 1.35
N ARG A 36 1.31 3.34 0.44
CA ARG A 36 0.97 3.95 -0.84
C ARG A 36 0.12 3.02 -1.69
N ALA A 37 0.53 1.76 -1.84
CA ALA A 37 -0.23 0.76 -2.58
C ALA A 37 -1.64 0.54 -1.99
N LEU A 38 -1.77 0.57 -0.65
CA LEU A 38 -3.03 0.44 0.04
C LEU A 38 -3.94 1.65 -0.21
N VAL A 39 -3.40 2.87 -0.10
CA VAL A 39 -4.14 4.11 -0.40
C VAL A 39 -4.58 4.14 -1.86
N ASP A 40 -3.74 3.71 -2.80
CA ASP A 40 -4.08 3.62 -4.22
C ASP A 40 -5.23 2.62 -4.44
N ALA A 41 -5.19 1.45 -3.79
CA ALA A 41 -6.27 0.46 -3.85
C ALA A 41 -7.59 1.01 -3.28
N LEU A 42 -7.55 1.69 -2.14
CA LEU A 42 -8.71 2.32 -1.52
C LEU A 42 -9.31 3.43 -2.40
N THR A 43 -8.46 4.31 -2.95
CA THR A 43 -8.88 5.42 -3.82
C THR A 43 -9.55 4.90 -5.09
N ASN A 44 -9.10 3.75 -5.61
CA ASN A 44 -9.69 3.09 -6.76
C ASN A 44 -10.93 2.26 -6.42
N SER A 45 -11.26 2.06 -5.14
CA SER A 45 -12.43 1.31 -4.72
C SER A 45 -13.74 2.01 -5.11
N ARG A 46 -14.79 1.21 -5.36
CA ARG A 46 -16.13 1.74 -5.64
C ARG A 46 -16.64 2.56 -4.46
N THR A 47 -16.46 2.08 -3.25
CA THR A 47 -16.90 2.72 -2.01
C THR A 47 -16.31 4.12 -1.85
N TYR A 48 -14.98 4.27 -2.07
CA TYR A 48 -14.35 5.59 -1.97
C TYR A 48 -14.87 6.56 -3.03
N ARG A 49 -14.99 6.13 -4.29
CA ARG A 49 -15.47 6.97 -5.39
C ARG A 49 -16.91 7.43 -5.23
N GLU A 50 -17.78 6.55 -4.73
CA GLU A 50 -19.18 6.90 -4.42
C GLU A 50 -19.24 7.91 -3.27
N TYR A 51 -18.42 7.71 -2.21
CA TYR A 51 -18.34 8.65 -1.11
C TYR A 51 -17.77 10.01 -1.54
N GLU A 52 -16.66 10.03 -2.28
CA GLU A 52 -16.03 11.26 -2.80
C GLU A 52 -17.04 12.10 -3.59
N ARG A 53 -17.82 11.44 -4.44
CA ARG A 53 -18.86 12.10 -5.23
C ARG A 53 -19.99 12.64 -4.35
N ALA A 54 -20.59 11.81 -3.52
CA ALA A 54 -21.71 12.19 -2.66
C ALA A 54 -21.32 13.29 -1.67
N PHE A 55 -20.14 13.19 -1.05
CA PHE A 55 -19.64 14.21 -0.15
C PHE A 55 -19.39 15.53 -0.87
N GLY A 56 -18.76 15.49 -2.05
CA GLY A 56 -18.51 16.67 -2.87
C GLY A 56 -19.81 17.34 -3.36
N ASP A 57 -20.80 16.55 -3.75
CA ASP A 57 -22.12 17.06 -4.19
C ASP A 57 -22.89 17.71 -3.03
N MET A 58 -22.85 17.10 -1.85
CA MET A 58 -23.56 17.60 -0.67
C MET A 58 -22.89 18.84 -0.07
N THR A 59 -21.57 18.82 0.06
CA THR A 59 -20.82 19.87 0.77
C THR A 59 -20.23 20.92 -0.15
N GLY A 60 -20.02 20.61 -1.43
CA GLY A 60 -19.26 21.43 -2.38
C GLY A 60 -17.78 21.58 -1.99
N LEU A 61 -17.25 20.68 -1.16
CA LEU A 61 -15.85 20.68 -0.74
C LEU A 61 -15.03 19.68 -1.58
N PRO A 62 -13.77 20.02 -1.92
CA PRO A 62 -12.86 19.03 -2.46
C PRO A 62 -12.47 18.06 -1.35
N ILE A 63 -12.43 16.76 -1.67
CA ILE A 63 -11.95 15.72 -0.77
C ILE A 63 -10.84 14.91 -1.44
N ALA A 64 -9.85 14.48 -0.68
CA ALA A 64 -8.77 13.62 -1.15
C ALA A 64 -8.35 12.65 -0.05
N LEU A 65 -8.02 11.41 -0.43
CA LEU A 65 -7.28 10.47 0.40
C LEU A 65 -5.81 10.50 -0.02
N GLN A 66 -4.93 10.81 0.92
CA GLN A 66 -3.49 10.95 0.70
C GLN A 66 -2.71 9.96 1.56
N PRO A 67 -1.65 9.30 1.04
CA PRO A 67 -0.75 8.50 1.87
C PRO A 67 0.02 9.40 2.87
N VAL A 68 0.62 8.79 3.89
CA VAL A 68 1.38 9.50 4.93
C VAL A 68 2.54 10.29 4.31
N GLU A 69 3.20 9.70 3.34
CA GLU A 69 4.32 10.31 2.61
C GLU A 69 3.84 10.76 1.22
N THR A 70 3.51 12.02 1.10
CA THR A 70 3.11 12.61 -0.19
C THR A 70 3.72 13.99 -0.38
N TRP A 71 4.11 14.25 -1.62
CA TRP A 71 4.60 15.56 -2.08
C TRP A 71 3.62 16.17 -3.08
N GLN A 72 2.36 15.76 -3.05
CA GLN A 72 1.32 16.23 -3.95
C GLN A 72 0.34 17.15 -3.20
N LEU A 73 -0.17 18.16 -3.91
CA LEU A 73 -1.25 18.98 -3.39
C LEU A 73 -2.56 18.18 -3.44
N PRO A 74 -3.24 17.97 -2.31
CA PRO A 74 -4.36 16.99 -2.22
C PRO A 74 -5.54 17.32 -3.13
N HIS A 75 -5.80 18.61 -3.35
CA HIS A 75 -7.00 19.09 -4.04
C HIS A 75 -6.72 19.62 -5.45
N HIS A 76 -5.46 19.60 -5.92
CA HIS A 76 -5.11 20.13 -7.25
C HIS A 76 -5.75 19.28 -8.36
N GLY A 77 -6.48 19.93 -9.25
CA GLY A 77 -7.21 19.29 -10.33
C GLY A 77 -8.45 18.50 -9.91
N LYS A 78 -8.82 18.55 -8.62
CA LYS A 78 -10.03 17.90 -8.11
C LYS A 78 -11.29 18.73 -8.41
N ARG A 79 -12.41 18.02 -8.47
CA ARG A 79 -13.73 18.67 -8.48
C ARG A 79 -13.87 19.54 -7.22
N ASN A 80 -14.44 20.74 -7.36
CA ASN A 80 -14.59 21.73 -6.29
C ASN A 80 -13.26 22.34 -5.78
N GLU A 81 -12.16 22.22 -6.52
CA GLU A 81 -10.93 22.97 -6.23
C GLU A 81 -11.23 24.47 -6.13
N ASN A 82 -10.64 25.14 -5.14
CA ASN A 82 -10.84 26.58 -4.97
C ASN A 82 -10.18 27.34 -6.14
N PRO A 83 -10.91 28.27 -6.79
CA PRO A 83 -10.40 29.02 -7.96
C PRO A 83 -9.10 29.78 -7.69
N PHE A 84 -8.95 30.32 -6.48
CA PHE A 84 -7.72 31.03 -6.09
C PHE A 84 -6.54 30.07 -5.94
N CYS A 85 -6.74 28.88 -5.32
CA CYS A 85 -5.71 27.86 -5.22
C CYS A 85 -5.31 27.32 -6.59
N ALA A 86 -6.25 27.15 -7.51
CA ALA A 86 -5.99 26.77 -8.90
C ALA A 86 -5.10 27.79 -9.65
N LEU A 87 -5.20 29.08 -9.33
CA LEU A 87 -4.27 30.09 -9.86
C LEU A 87 -2.87 29.96 -9.22
N LEU A 88 -2.81 29.72 -7.90
CA LEU A 88 -1.55 29.56 -7.16
C LEU A 88 -0.75 28.35 -7.63
N SER A 89 -1.41 27.25 -7.94
CA SER A 89 -0.77 25.99 -8.36
C SER A 89 0.06 26.09 -9.65
N LYS A 90 -0.12 27.18 -10.41
CA LYS A 90 0.68 27.48 -11.61
C LYS A 90 2.10 27.97 -11.31
N LYS A 91 2.45 28.23 -10.05
CA LYS A 91 3.76 28.76 -9.64
C LYS A 91 4.42 27.86 -8.60
N SER A 92 5.66 27.44 -8.89
CA SER A 92 6.42 26.51 -8.03
C SER A 92 6.62 27.03 -6.60
N ARG A 93 6.84 28.33 -6.42
CA ARG A 93 7.01 28.94 -5.08
C ARG A 93 5.71 28.88 -4.26
N ALA A 94 4.57 29.09 -4.90
CA ALA A 94 3.27 28.95 -4.24
C ALA A 94 2.99 27.48 -3.89
N CYS A 95 3.28 26.55 -4.81
CA CYS A 95 3.19 25.12 -4.52
C CYS A 95 4.07 24.69 -3.34
N ALA A 96 5.31 25.18 -3.27
CA ALA A 96 6.21 24.90 -2.14
C ALA A 96 5.63 25.40 -0.81
N ALA A 97 5.05 26.62 -0.78
CA ALA A 97 4.39 27.15 0.40
C ALA A 97 3.15 26.33 0.79
N CYS A 98 2.35 25.85 -0.18
CA CYS A 98 1.22 24.97 0.08
C CYS A 98 1.68 23.61 0.63
N LEU A 99 2.74 23.01 0.09
CA LEU A 99 3.30 21.75 0.60
C LEU A 99 3.78 21.87 2.05
N GLN A 100 4.40 23.00 2.42
CA GLN A 100 4.77 23.26 3.83
C GLN A 100 3.55 23.36 4.76
N VAL A 101 2.42 23.87 4.27
CA VAL A 101 1.17 23.87 5.04
C VAL A 101 0.64 22.45 5.21
N GLN A 102 0.66 21.64 4.15
CA GLN A 102 0.25 20.23 4.19
C GLN A 102 1.12 19.42 5.13
N GLU A 103 2.43 19.60 5.10
CA GLU A 103 3.35 18.94 6.01
C GLU A 103 3.01 19.25 7.48
N ARG A 104 2.85 20.54 7.82
CA ARG A 104 2.45 20.97 9.18
C ARG A 104 1.08 20.41 9.60
N LEU A 105 0.13 20.31 8.67
CA LEU A 105 -1.18 19.74 8.91
C LEU A 105 -1.06 18.26 9.25
N CYS A 106 -0.34 17.48 8.44
CA CYS A 106 -0.13 16.06 8.64
C CYS A 106 0.65 15.75 9.93
N GLN A 107 1.67 16.56 10.27
CA GLN A 107 2.41 16.40 11.53
C GLN A 107 1.51 16.58 12.77
N LYS A 108 0.46 17.38 12.68
CA LYS A 108 -0.50 17.58 13.78
C LYS A 108 -1.59 16.52 13.81
N ALA A 109 -2.08 16.12 12.64
CA ALA A 109 -3.22 15.21 12.49
C ALA A 109 -2.85 13.73 12.69
N VAL A 110 -2.07 13.39 13.70
CA VAL A 110 -1.60 12.00 13.92
C VAL A 110 -2.71 11.09 14.49
N THR A 111 -3.46 11.58 15.45
CA THR A 111 -4.51 10.81 16.15
C THR A 111 -5.89 11.39 15.99
N THR A 112 -6.00 12.70 15.84
CA THR A 112 -7.27 13.44 15.73
C THR A 112 -7.28 14.29 14.48
N ALA A 113 -8.49 14.70 14.08
CA ALA A 113 -8.64 15.65 12.98
C ALA A 113 -8.05 17.00 13.36
N GLU A 114 -7.28 17.60 12.45
CA GLU A 114 -6.63 18.89 12.64
C GLU A 114 -6.95 19.82 11.49
N THR A 115 -7.01 21.13 11.79
CA THR A 115 -7.26 22.20 10.82
C THR A 115 -6.17 23.24 10.89
N VAL A 116 -5.60 23.60 9.77
CA VAL A 116 -4.54 24.62 9.64
C VAL A 116 -4.96 25.67 8.62
N ALA A 117 -4.72 26.94 8.95
CA ALA A 117 -4.88 28.03 7.99
C ALA A 117 -3.59 28.27 7.20
N CYS A 118 -3.71 28.44 5.90
CA CYS A 118 -2.59 28.80 5.03
C CYS A 118 -2.33 30.31 5.05
N PRO A 119 -1.18 30.81 4.54
CA PRO A 119 -0.82 32.21 4.56
C PRO A 119 -1.83 33.17 3.90
N VAL A 120 -2.61 32.67 2.94
CA VAL A 120 -3.64 33.46 2.25
C VAL A 120 -5.02 33.39 2.92
N GLY A 121 -5.14 32.70 4.07
CA GLY A 121 -6.32 32.70 4.92
C GLY A 121 -7.32 31.58 4.63
N LEU A 122 -7.01 30.65 3.73
CA LEU A 122 -7.81 29.43 3.49
C LEU A 122 -7.41 28.35 4.50
N CYS A 123 -8.37 27.53 4.88
CA CYS A 123 -8.18 26.42 5.83
C CYS A 123 -8.22 25.09 5.12
N ASP A 124 -7.31 24.20 5.53
CA ASP A 124 -7.27 22.79 5.17
C ASP A 124 -7.40 21.95 6.44
N THR A 125 -8.10 20.80 6.34
CA THR A 125 -8.33 19.89 7.45
C THR A 125 -7.94 18.49 7.03
N ALA A 126 -7.19 17.78 7.89
CA ALA A 126 -6.85 16.38 7.71
C ALA A 126 -7.46 15.53 8.82
N VAL A 127 -8.03 14.41 8.43
CA VAL A 127 -8.54 13.36 9.32
C VAL A 127 -7.68 12.11 9.12
N PRO A 128 -7.00 11.60 10.16
CA PRO A 128 -6.15 10.43 10.02
C PRO A 128 -6.97 9.17 9.74
N VAL A 129 -6.50 8.36 8.79
CA VAL A 129 -7.00 7.02 8.52
C VAL A 129 -6.03 6.03 9.15
N ARG A 130 -6.47 5.28 10.17
CA ARG A 130 -5.62 4.39 10.96
C ARG A 130 -6.14 2.97 10.95
N MET A 131 -5.24 2.02 10.72
CA MET A 131 -5.48 0.59 10.85
C MET A 131 -4.81 0.10 12.14
N SER A 132 -5.57 -0.08 13.21
CA SER A 132 -5.03 -0.25 14.57
C SER A 132 -4.07 0.89 14.94
N ASP A 133 -2.82 0.58 15.26
CA ASP A 133 -1.81 1.58 15.61
C ASP A 133 -1.09 2.19 14.40
N ARG A 134 -1.29 1.62 13.21
CA ARG A 134 -0.65 2.07 11.97
C ARG A 134 -1.44 3.19 11.30
N LEU A 135 -0.80 4.33 11.07
CA LEU A 135 -1.33 5.41 10.25
C LEU A 135 -1.11 5.05 8.77
N ILE A 136 -2.21 4.99 7.99
CA ILE A 136 -2.18 4.65 6.57
C ILE A 136 -2.09 5.90 5.71
N GLY A 137 -2.86 6.92 6.08
CA GLY A 137 -2.98 8.15 5.30
C GLY A 137 -3.94 9.12 5.95
N TYR A 138 -4.36 10.12 5.16
CA TYR A 138 -5.22 11.20 5.61
C TYR A 138 -6.36 11.42 4.64
N LEU A 139 -7.59 11.50 5.13
CA LEU A 139 -8.70 12.14 4.42
C LEU A 139 -8.59 13.64 4.62
N GLN A 140 -8.52 14.38 3.52
CA GLN A 140 -8.36 15.83 3.55
C GLN A 140 -9.51 16.53 2.84
N ILE A 141 -10.00 17.59 3.45
CA ILE A 141 -10.86 18.61 2.87
C ILE A 141 -10.20 19.97 3.06
N GLY A 142 -10.53 20.94 2.22
CA GLY A 142 -9.92 22.23 2.46
C GLY A 142 -10.22 23.28 1.42
N GLN A 143 -9.28 24.20 1.33
CA GLN A 143 -9.34 25.37 0.46
C GLN A 143 -10.57 26.25 0.72
N VAL A 144 -10.98 26.39 2.00
CA VAL A 144 -12.18 27.09 2.39
C VAL A 144 -11.91 28.24 3.37
N PHE A 145 -12.77 29.24 3.35
CA PHE A 145 -12.82 30.26 4.39
C PHE A 145 -13.77 29.85 5.51
N ARG A 146 -13.40 30.05 6.76
CA ARG A 146 -14.31 29.83 7.92
C ARG A 146 -15.17 31.05 8.26
N LYS A 147 -14.87 32.21 7.63
CA LYS A 147 -15.64 33.46 7.68
C LYS A 147 -15.50 34.14 6.33
N LYS A 148 -16.47 35.00 5.99
CA LYS A 148 -16.37 35.80 4.76
C LYS A 148 -15.03 36.55 4.69
N PRO A 149 -14.26 36.40 3.61
CA PRO A 149 -13.01 37.12 3.44
C PRO A 149 -13.22 38.63 3.36
N THR A 150 -12.26 39.41 3.85
CA THR A 150 -12.27 40.86 3.83
C THR A 150 -11.24 41.39 2.85
N GLU A 151 -11.42 42.68 2.42
CA GLU A 151 -10.43 43.36 1.56
C GLU A 151 -9.05 43.43 2.21
N ALA A 152 -8.98 43.60 3.53
CA ALA A 152 -7.72 43.61 4.27
C ALA A 152 -7.00 42.23 4.18
N GLN A 153 -7.75 41.10 4.24
CA GLN A 153 -7.21 39.76 4.05
C GLN A 153 -6.76 39.55 2.60
N PHE A 154 -7.56 40.00 1.62
CA PHE A 154 -7.18 39.96 0.22
C PHE A 154 -5.89 40.74 -0.06
N LYS A 155 -5.72 41.92 0.52
CA LYS A 155 -4.50 42.72 0.38
C LYS A 155 -3.27 41.92 0.86
N LYS A 156 -3.38 41.23 2.00
CA LYS A 156 -2.30 40.36 2.51
C LYS A 156 -2.05 39.16 1.56
N ALA A 157 -3.12 38.49 1.11
CA ALA A 157 -3.02 37.36 0.17
C ALA A 157 -2.33 37.79 -1.14
N LYS A 158 -2.67 38.99 -1.67
CA LYS A 158 -2.03 39.56 -2.86
C LYS A 158 -0.51 39.76 -2.66
N GLN A 159 -0.08 40.24 -1.50
CA GLN A 159 1.35 40.38 -1.19
C GLN A 159 2.09 39.02 -1.23
N PHE A 160 1.48 37.95 -0.77
CA PHE A 160 2.05 36.61 -0.92
C PHE A 160 2.13 36.19 -2.38
N CYS A 161 1.09 36.43 -3.18
CA CYS A 161 1.08 36.12 -4.61
C CYS A 161 2.23 36.84 -5.35
N GLU A 162 2.45 38.10 -5.05
CA GLU A 162 3.55 38.92 -5.60
C GLU A 162 4.92 38.32 -5.22
N LYS A 163 5.11 37.96 -3.94
CA LYS A 163 6.35 37.30 -3.46
C LYS A 163 6.59 35.96 -4.15
N TRP A 164 5.55 35.23 -4.51
CA TRP A 164 5.65 33.95 -5.22
C TRP A 164 5.80 34.13 -6.74
N GLY A 165 5.76 35.37 -7.25
CA GLY A 165 5.91 35.68 -8.67
C GLY A 165 4.69 35.32 -9.50
N LEU A 166 3.51 35.40 -8.91
CA LEU A 166 2.26 35.18 -9.64
C LEU A 166 1.93 36.45 -10.45
N ASP A 167 2.02 36.35 -11.75
CA ASP A 167 1.69 37.41 -12.71
C ASP A 167 0.25 37.20 -13.21
N VAL A 168 -0.70 37.78 -12.47
CA VAL A 168 -2.14 37.73 -12.76
C VAL A 168 -2.74 39.08 -12.42
N SER A 169 -3.65 39.59 -13.24
CA SER A 169 -4.27 40.89 -12.99
C SER A 169 -5.01 40.90 -11.64
N ARG A 170 -5.03 42.08 -11.02
CA ARG A 170 -5.70 42.27 -9.72
C ARG A 170 -7.18 41.82 -9.77
N GLU A 171 -7.87 42.14 -10.87
CA GLU A 171 -9.30 41.80 -11.05
C GLU A 171 -9.53 40.29 -11.04
N VAL A 172 -8.70 39.53 -11.78
CA VAL A 172 -8.79 38.06 -11.84
C VAL A 172 -8.47 37.46 -10.49
N LEU A 173 -7.43 37.96 -9.81
CA LEU A 173 -7.02 37.49 -8.50
C LEU A 173 -8.09 37.78 -7.43
N HIS A 174 -8.66 38.98 -7.45
CA HIS A 174 -9.74 39.40 -6.57
C HIS A 174 -11.01 38.54 -6.76
N LYS A 175 -11.46 38.39 -8.02
CA LYS A 175 -12.61 37.56 -8.35
C LYS A 175 -12.43 36.12 -7.85
N ALA A 176 -11.26 35.53 -8.09
CA ALA A 176 -10.96 34.17 -7.67
C ALA A 176 -10.92 34.03 -6.13
N TYR A 177 -10.38 35.03 -5.42
CA TYR A 177 -10.30 35.02 -3.96
C TYR A 177 -11.68 35.06 -3.30
N PHE A 178 -12.53 35.99 -3.74
CA PHE A 178 -13.87 36.15 -3.19
C PHE A 178 -14.90 35.11 -3.71
N ALA A 179 -14.56 34.38 -4.76
CA ALA A 179 -15.31 33.18 -5.19
C ALA A 179 -15.01 31.97 -4.32
N GLY A 180 -14.02 32.05 -3.43
CA GLY A 180 -13.68 30.98 -2.51
C GLY A 180 -14.84 30.63 -1.57
N LYS A 181 -15.07 29.33 -1.36
CA LYS A 181 -16.17 28.86 -0.52
C LYS A 181 -15.98 29.28 0.93
N VAL A 182 -17.08 29.77 1.52
CA VAL A 182 -17.17 30.08 2.96
C VAL A 182 -17.99 28.99 3.63
N VAL A 183 -17.42 28.36 4.66
CA VAL A 183 -18.07 27.31 5.44
C VAL A 183 -18.16 27.76 6.89
N SER A 184 -19.36 27.75 7.44
CA SER A 184 -19.54 28.12 8.85
C SER A 184 -18.87 27.12 9.79
N PRO A 185 -18.50 27.50 11.01
CA PRO A 185 -17.93 26.57 11.99
C PRO A 185 -18.77 25.29 12.17
N LYS A 186 -20.09 25.41 12.26
CA LYS A 186 -21.01 24.27 12.43
C LYS A 186 -20.99 23.32 11.23
N GLU A 187 -21.03 23.86 10.01
CA GLU A 187 -20.95 23.07 8.78
C GLU A 187 -19.59 22.36 8.67
N HIS A 188 -18.51 23.08 8.98
CA HIS A 188 -17.16 22.51 8.98
C HIS A 188 -17.04 21.37 9.98
N ASP A 189 -17.50 21.56 11.23
CA ASP A 189 -17.42 20.53 12.27
C ASP A 189 -18.28 19.30 11.90
N SER A 190 -19.43 19.49 11.24
CA SER A 190 -20.25 18.40 10.72
C SER A 190 -19.56 17.65 9.59
N ALA A 191 -18.90 18.36 8.68
CA ALA A 191 -18.14 17.74 7.60
C ALA A 191 -16.95 16.93 8.15
N VAL A 192 -16.24 17.44 9.16
CA VAL A 192 -15.14 16.72 9.83
C VAL A 192 -15.64 15.46 10.54
N LYS A 193 -16.82 15.50 11.19
CA LYS A 193 -17.42 14.31 11.79
C LYS A 193 -17.75 13.25 10.75
N LEU A 194 -18.36 13.63 9.62
CA LEU A 194 -18.63 12.69 8.51
C LEU A 194 -17.35 12.08 7.96
N LEU A 195 -16.29 12.88 7.80
CA LEU A 195 -14.98 12.38 7.39
C LEU A 195 -14.39 11.41 8.40
N SER A 196 -14.52 11.69 9.70
CA SER A 196 -14.02 10.81 10.77
C SER A 196 -14.72 9.45 10.76
N ILE A 197 -16.04 9.42 10.55
CA ILE A 197 -16.81 8.18 10.39
C ILE A 197 -16.34 7.42 9.14
N PHE A 198 -16.13 8.13 8.04
CA PHE A 198 -15.66 7.49 6.81
C PHE A 198 -14.20 7.00 6.92
N ALA A 199 -13.35 7.73 7.64
CA ALA A 199 -11.98 7.29 7.94
C ALA A 199 -11.95 5.95 8.70
N GLN A 200 -12.87 5.76 9.67
CA GLN A 200 -13.04 4.48 10.36
C GLN A 200 -13.51 3.37 9.41
N HIS A 201 -14.44 3.68 8.50
CA HIS A 201 -14.87 2.70 7.49
C HIS A 201 -13.73 2.33 6.55
N LEU A 202 -12.95 3.31 6.07
CA LEU A 202 -11.75 3.05 5.26
C LEU A 202 -10.72 2.21 6.01
N ALA A 203 -10.56 2.41 7.30
CA ALA A 203 -9.68 1.58 8.13
C ALA A 203 -10.12 0.10 8.17
N MET A 204 -11.42 -0.17 8.27
CA MET A 204 -11.95 -1.54 8.18
C MET A 204 -11.73 -2.15 6.79
N LEU A 205 -11.99 -1.40 5.71
CA LEU A 205 -11.73 -1.84 4.34
C LEU A 205 -10.23 -2.11 4.11
N SER A 206 -9.36 -1.28 4.71
CA SER A 206 -7.91 -1.46 4.65
C SER A 206 -7.47 -2.80 5.23
N ASN A 207 -8.04 -3.21 6.36
CA ASN A 207 -7.78 -4.52 6.94
C ASN A 207 -8.17 -5.66 5.98
N GLN A 208 -9.32 -5.56 5.31
CA GLN A 208 -9.74 -6.57 4.34
C GLN A 208 -8.79 -6.65 3.14
N VAL A 209 -8.40 -5.50 2.58
CA VAL A 209 -7.45 -5.44 1.47
C VAL A 209 -6.09 -5.98 1.88
N PHE A 210 -5.61 -5.62 3.07
CA PHE A 210 -4.33 -6.09 3.62
C PHE A 210 -4.32 -7.60 3.81
N ILE A 211 -5.36 -8.17 4.44
CA ILE A 211 -5.50 -9.62 4.64
C ILE A 211 -5.58 -10.34 3.29
N GLN A 212 -6.28 -9.78 2.31
CA GLN A 212 -6.34 -10.35 0.95
C GLN A 212 -4.97 -10.33 0.26
N GLN A 213 -4.19 -9.26 0.42
CA GLN A 213 -2.84 -9.14 -0.14
C GLN A 213 -1.84 -10.06 0.56
N GLU A 214 -1.90 -10.20 1.88
CA GLU A 214 -1.06 -11.15 2.62
C GLU A 214 -1.40 -12.62 2.30
N ASN A 215 -2.66 -12.92 2.05
CA ASN A 215 -3.14 -14.26 1.67
C ASN A 215 -3.04 -14.50 0.15
N ALA A 216 -2.81 -13.48 -0.65
CA ALA A 216 -2.59 -13.62 -2.09
C ALA A 216 -1.26 -14.35 -2.33
N GLU A 217 -1.34 -15.49 -3.04
CA GLU A 217 -0.12 -16.19 -3.46
C GLU A 217 0.76 -15.26 -4.29
N PRO A 218 2.07 -15.14 -3.97
CA PRO A 218 2.96 -14.29 -4.75
C PRO A 218 2.86 -14.61 -6.25
N PRO A 219 2.77 -13.60 -7.15
CA PRO A 219 2.62 -13.80 -8.58
C PRO A 219 3.68 -14.72 -9.20
N VAL A 220 4.86 -14.75 -8.59
CA VAL A 220 5.97 -15.63 -8.95
C VAL A 220 5.60 -17.11 -8.72
N ILE A 221 4.94 -17.42 -7.61
CA ILE A 221 4.53 -18.80 -7.29
C ILE A 221 3.36 -19.23 -8.18
N THR A 222 2.42 -18.34 -8.44
CA THR A 222 1.32 -18.58 -9.40
C THR A 222 1.87 -18.88 -10.80
N LYS A 223 2.86 -18.10 -11.29
CA LYS A 223 3.54 -18.37 -12.57
C LYS A 223 4.31 -19.68 -12.54
N ALA A 224 5.01 -19.98 -11.44
CA ALA A 224 5.72 -21.25 -11.29
C ALA A 224 4.78 -22.45 -11.33
N ARG A 225 3.62 -22.37 -10.68
CA ARG A 225 2.58 -23.42 -10.72
C ARG A 225 2.05 -23.63 -12.13
N ALA A 226 1.76 -22.54 -12.85
CA ALA A 226 1.32 -22.62 -14.25
C ALA A 226 2.36 -23.32 -15.12
N TYR A 227 3.64 -22.92 -15.00
CA TYR A 227 4.74 -23.56 -15.71
C TYR A 227 4.85 -25.06 -15.38
N ILE A 228 4.77 -25.43 -14.10
CA ILE A 228 4.83 -26.84 -13.67
C ILE A 228 3.64 -27.64 -14.26
N GLN A 229 2.45 -27.05 -14.27
CA GLN A 229 1.24 -27.69 -14.80
C GLN A 229 1.36 -27.94 -16.30
N GLU A 230 1.91 -27.00 -17.05
CA GLU A 230 2.10 -27.11 -18.50
C GLU A 230 3.14 -28.19 -18.87
N HIS A 231 4.25 -28.26 -18.10
CA HIS A 231 5.38 -29.15 -18.39
C HIS A 231 5.43 -30.42 -17.52
N GLN A 232 4.34 -30.76 -16.78
CA GLN A 232 4.34 -31.81 -15.75
C GLN A 232 4.76 -33.20 -16.25
N THR A 233 4.60 -33.48 -17.55
CA THR A 233 4.98 -34.76 -18.18
C THR A 233 6.45 -34.80 -18.60
N GLU A 234 7.12 -33.66 -18.65
CA GLU A 234 8.52 -33.53 -19.02
C GLU A 234 9.44 -33.59 -17.80
N GLU A 235 10.75 -33.67 -18.03
CA GLU A 235 11.72 -33.54 -16.94
C GLU A 235 11.82 -32.09 -16.48
N ILE A 236 11.12 -31.75 -15.37
CA ILE A 236 11.15 -30.41 -14.80
C ILE A 236 12.27 -30.31 -13.77
N LYS A 237 13.26 -29.44 -14.04
CA LYS A 237 14.34 -29.09 -13.10
C LYS A 237 14.02 -27.78 -12.37
N LEU A 238 14.32 -27.72 -11.08
CA LEU A 238 14.15 -26.51 -10.26
C LEU A 238 14.72 -25.24 -10.94
N GLY A 239 15.90 -25.37 -11.56
CA GLY A 239 16.59 -24.24 -12.22
C GLY A 239 15.82 -23.73 -13.45
N GLN A 240 15.11 -24.58 -14.17
CA GLN A 240 14.29 -24.16 -15.32
C GLN A 240 13.10 -23.33 -14.85
N VAL A 241 12.40 -23.78 -13.82
CA VAL A 241 11.26 -23.03 -13.26
C VAL A 241 11.70 -21.73 -12.64
N ALA A 242 12.80 -21.72 -11.87
CA ALA A 242 13.37 -20.52 -11.30
C ALA A 242 13.75 -19.49 -12.38
N LYS A 243 14.34 -19.94 -13.49
CA LYS A 243 14.65 -19.09 -14.65
C LYS A 243 13.39 -18.54 -15.33
N ALA A 244 12.33 -19.35 -15.49
CA ALA A 244 11.07 -18.95 -16.10
C ALA A 244 10.35 -17.84 -15.29
N VAL A 245 10.61 -17.77 -13.97
CA VAL A 245 10.08 -16.72 -13.09
C VAL A 245 11.11 -15.65 -12.72
N ASN A 246 12.26 -15.58 -13.43
CA ASN A 246 13.34 -14.61 -13.24
C ASN A 246 13.94 -14.60 -11.82
N MET A 247 14.14 -15.78 -11.23
CA MET A 247 14.71 -15.93 -9.90
C MET A 247 15.94 -16.86 -9.87
N SER A 248 16.79 -16.67 -8.84
CA SER A 248 17.81 -17.68 -8.54
C SER A 248 17.17 -18.96 -7.98
N SER A 249 17.74 -20.12 -8.31
CA SER A 249 17.24 -21.42 -7.84
C SER A 249 17.16 -21.52 -6.31
N TYR A 250 18.14 -20.92 -5.61
CA TYR A 250 18.17 -20.90 -4.14
C TYR A 250 16.98 -20.11 -3.55
N TYR A 251 16.77 -18.87 -4.03
CA TYR A 251 15.72 -18.02 -3.51
C TYR A 251 14.33 -18.56 -3.87
N PHE A 252 14.16 -19.05 -5.10
CA PHE A 252 12.93 -19.70 -5.54
C PHE A 252 12.58 -20.91 -4.66
N CYS A 253 13.54 -21.82 -4.41
CA CYS A 253 13.33 -23.00 -3.57
C CYS A 253 12.83 -22.62 -2.16
N LYS A 254 13.48 -21.63 -1.52
CA LYS A 254 13.11 -21.15 -0.19
C LYS A 254 11.69 -20.54 -0.17
N MET A 255 11.41 -19.69 -1.16
CA MET A 255 10.11 -19.02 -1.27
C MET A 255 8.99 -20.01 -1.62
N PHE A 256 9.23 -20.92 -2.57
CA PHE A 256 8.29 -21.95 -2.98
C PHE A 256 7.87 -22.82 -1.79
N LYS A 257 8.84 -23.31 -1.00
CA LYS A 257 8.55 -24.09 0.22
C LYS A 257 7.81 -23.26 1.28
N LYS A 258 8.18 -21.97 1.45
CA LYS A 258 7.48 -21.08 2.41
C LYS A 258 6.00 -20.92 2.05
N VAL A 259 5.68 -20.75 0.76
CA VAL A 259 4.31 -20.48 0.28
C VAL A 259 3.49 -21.75 0.14
N THR A 260 4.07 -22.81 -0.43
CA THR A 260 3.34 -24.07 -0.69
C THR A 260 3.37 -25.07 0.47
N GLY A 261 4.23 -24.83 1.46
CA GLY A 261 4.43 -25.73 2.61
C GLY A 261 5.29 -26.95 2.30
N ILE A 262 5.57 -27.27 1.03
CA ILE A 262 6.28 -28.49 0.61
C ILE A 262 7.42 -28.17 -0.37
N ASN A 263 8.38 -29.08 -0.48
CA ASN A 263 9.49 -28.94 -1.41
C ASN A 263 9.01 -29.02 -2.86
N PHE A 264 9.74 -28.37 -3.75
CA PHE A 264 9.46 -28.34 -5.19
C PHE A 264 9.32 -29.77 -5.79
N THR A 265 10.27 -30.67 -5.49
CA THR A 265 10.24 -32.05 -5.97
C THR A 265 9.03 -32.84 -5.46
N ASP A 266 8.64 -32.65 -4.20
CA ASP A 266 7.44 -33.28 -3.63
C ASP A 266 6.18 -32.69 -4.25
N TYR A 267 6.16 -31.40 -4.59
CA TYR A 267 5.04 -30.74 -5.26
C TYR A 267 4.84 -31.31 -6.66
N VAL A 268 5.89 -31.38 -7.48
CA VAL A 268 5.83 -31.98 -8.84
C VAL A 268 5.39 -33.44 -8.77
N ALA A 269 5.94 -34.19 -7.83
CA ALA A 269 5.56 -35.59 -7.63
C ALA A 269 4.06 -35.74 -7.29
N ARG A 270 3.50 -34.88 -6.43
CA ARG A 270 2.07 -34.90 -6.09
C ARG A 270 1.18 -34.62 -7.31
N ILE A 271 1.51 -33.62 -8.13
CA ILE A 271 0.78 -33.31 -9.38
C ILE A 271 0.75 -34.53 -10.30
N ARG A 272 1.91 -35.19 -10.49
CA ARG A 272 2.00 -36.41 -11.32
C ARG A 272 1.19 -37.56 -10.77
N ILE A 273 1.20 -37.74 -9.44
CA ILE A 273 0.37 -38.79 -8.81
C ILE A 273 -1.13 -38.48 -8.97
N GLU A 274 -1.56 -37.24 -8.82
CA GLU A 274 -2.98 -36.89 -9.07
C GLU A 274 -3.39 -37.17 -10.52
N LYS A 275 -2.55 -36.82 -11.49
CA LYS A 275 -2.81 -37.17 -12.90
C LYS A 275 -2.88 -38.69 -13.11
N SER A 276 -1.98 -39.47 -12.49
CA SER A 276 -1.95 -40.91 -12.61
C SER A 276 -3.21 -41.58 -12.07
N LYS A 277 -3.88 -41.04 -11.06
CA LYS A 277 -5.16 -41.55 -10.54
C LYS A 277 -6.22 -41.60 -11.62
N ASN A 278 -6.33 -40.56 -12.44
CA ASN A 278 -7.27 -40.51 -13.56
C ASN A 278 -6.95 -41.55 -14.65
N LEU A 279 -5.65 -41.72 -14.95
CA LEU A 279 -5.22 -42.72 -15.94
C LEU A 279 -5.40 -44.17 -15.45
N LEU A 280 -5.31 -44.40 -14.13
CA LEU A 280 -5.54 -45.71 -13.51
C LEU A 280 -7.00 -46.22 -13.63
N LEU A 281 -7.95 -45.30 -13.92
CA LEU A 281 -9.34 -45.67 -14.23
C LEU A 281 -9.45 -46.44 -15.57
N ASN A 282 -8.51 -46.29 -16.47
CA ASN A 282 -8.47 -47.01 -17.73
C ASN A 282 -7.82 -48.40 -17.53
N PRO A 283 -8.59 -49.49 -17.62
CA PRO A 283 -8.05 -50.84 -17.40
C PRO A 283 -7.07 -51.30 -18.49
N ASN A 284 -7.11 -50.68 -19.67
CA ASN A 284 -6.26 -51.03 -20.81
C ASN A 284 -4.83 -50.48 -20.71
N LEU A 285 -4.59 -49.49 -19.86
CA LEU A 285 -3.26 -48.92 -19.67
C LEU A 285 -2.48 -49.71 -18.60
N ARG A 286 -1.24 -50.08 -18.90
CA ARG A 286 -0.35 -50.70 -17.91
C ARG A 286 0.13 -49.67 -16.89
N VAL A 287 0.31 -50.10 -15.63
CA VAL A 287 0.85 -49.23 -14.58
C VAL A 287 2.21 -48.63 -14.96
N SER A 288 3.03 -49.39 -15.68
CA SER A 288 4.32 -48.91 -16.20
C SER A 288 4.17 -47.80 -17.25
N GLU A 289 3.21 -47.96 -18.16
CA GLU A 289 2.93 -46.91 -19.17
C GLU A 289 2.45 -45.63 -18.52
N ILE A 290 1.52 -45.72 -17.57
CA ILE A 290 1.03 -44.59 -16.79
C ILE A 290 2.17 -43.86 -16.06
N ALA A 291 3.10 -44.62 -15.44
CA ALA A 291 4.24 -44.03 -14.74
C ALA A 291 5.08 -43.12 -15.64
N PHE A 292 5.38 -43.56 -16.85
CA PHE A 292 6.14 -42.81 -17.83
C PHE A 292 5.32 -41.66 -18.44
N GLU A 293 4.06 -41.89 -18.73
CA GLU A 293 3.16 -40.88 -19.29
C GLU A 293 2.97 -39.66 -18.36
N VAL A 294 2.93 -39.89 -17.05
CA VAL A 294 2.83 -38.77 -16.08
C VAL A 294 4.19 -38.14 -15.74
N GLY A 295 5.28 -38.59 -16.37
CA GLY A 295 6.61 -37.98 -16.30
C GLY A 295 7.57 -38.57 -15.27
N PHE A 296 7.31 -39.76 -14.68
CA PHE A 296 8.30 -40.48 -13.88
C PHE A 296 9.31 -41.18 -14.78
N GLN A 297 10.58 -41.09 -14.42
CA GLN A 297 11.69 -41.70 -15.18
C GLN A 297 11.93 -43.17 -14.77
N SER A 298 11.23 -43.70 -13.75
CA SER A 298 11.40 -45.03 -13.23
C SER A 298 10.10 -45.53 -12.57
N LEU A 299 9.68 -46.73 -12.95
CA LEU A 299 8.51 -47.42 -12.36
C LEU A 299 8.70 -47.64 -10.84
N THR A 300 9.93 -47.97 -10.41
CA THR A 300 10.24 -48.18 -9.00
C THR A 300 10.07 -46.88 -8.20
N HIS A 301 10.53 -45.74 -8.77
CA HIS A 301 10.32 -44.45 -8.15
C HIS A 301 8.85 -44.08 -8.09
N PHE A 302 8.10 -44.26 -9.17
CA PHE A 302 6.66 -44.04 -9.22
C PHE A 302 5.93 -44.82 -8.12
N ASN A 303 6.13 -46.17 -8.06
CA ASN A 303 5.48 -47.01 -7.07
C ASN A 303 5.78 -46.57 -5.63
N ARG A 304 7.03 -46.22 -5.33
CA ARG A 304 7.43 -45.74 -4.01
C ARG A 304 6.75 -44.43 -3.64
N VAL A 305 6.71 -43.47 -4.57
CA VAL A 305 6.08 -42.15 -4.36
C VAL A 305 4.58 -42.27 -4.25
N PHE A 306 3.95 -43.09 -5.12
CA PHE A 306 2.52 -43.35 -5.10
C PHE A 306 2.10 -43.94 -3.74
N LYS A 307 2.80 -44.99 -3.26
CA LYS A 307 2.54 -45.58 -1.94
C LYS A 307 2.78 -44.62 -0.80
N LYS A 308 3.83 -43.76 -0.88
CA LYS A 308 4.14 -42.71 0.12
C LYS A 308 2.97 -41.70 0.23
N ILE A 309 2.36 -41.31 -0.90
CA ILE A 309 1.33 -40.26 -0.94
C ILE A 309 -0.06 -40.80 -0.63
N LEU A 310 -0.41 -41.98 -1.16
CA LEU A 310 -1.77 -42.56 -1.09
C LEU A 310 -1.90 -43.73 -0.11
N GLY A 311 -0.81 -44.17 0.51
CA GLY A 311 -0.81 -45.30 1.47
C GLY A 311 -0.85 -46.70 0.86
N GLN A 312 -1.10 -46.80 -0.45
CA GLN A 312 -1.25 -48.06 -1.18
C GLN A 312 -0.53 -48.03 -2.53
N SER A 313 -0.27 -49.18 -3.12
CA SER A 313 0.36 -49.28 -4.44
C SER A 313 -0.62 -48.88 -5.56
N PRO A 314 -0.11 -48.52 -6.77
CA PRO A 314 -0.97 -48.22 -7.92
C PRO A 314 -1.87 -49.38 -8.32
N THR A 315 -1.41 -50.62 -8.17
CA THR A 315 -2.19 -51.82 -8.49
C THR A 315 -3.31 -52.04 -7.49
N GLU A 316 -3.04 -51.88 -6.19
CA GLU A 316 -4.07 -51.94 -5.14
C GLU A 316 -5.10 -50.87 -5.32
N TYR A 317 -4.67 -49.62 -5.63
CA TYR A 317 -5.54 -48.50 -5.89
C TYR A 317 -6.48 -48.75 -7.07
N ARG A 318 -5.96 -49.29 -8.20
CA ARG A 318 -6.78 -49.71 -9.36
C ARG A 318 -7.78 -50.77 -9.01
N ALA A 319 -7.35 -51.81 -8.27
CA ALA A 319 -8.26 -52.92 -7.87
C ALA A 319 -9.45 -52.38 -7.05
N GLN A 320 -9.24 -51.45 -6.17
CA GLN A 320 -10.32 -50.79 -5.40
C GLN A 320 -11.27 -49.98 -6.29
N LEU A 321 -10.76 -49.25 -7.28
CA LEU A 321 -11.58 -48.46 -8.19
C LEU A 321 -12.48 -49.33 -9.11
N LEU A 322 -12.02 -50.51 -9.46
CA LEU A 322 -12.79 -51.44 -10.35
C LEU A 322 -13.74 -52.36 -9.57
N ALA A 323 -13.64 -52.38 -8.23
CA ALA A 323 -14.52 -53.18 -7.37
C ALA A 323 -15.82 -52.45 -6.97
N HIS A 324 -15.96 -51.19 -7.35
CA HIS A 324 -17.16 -50.37 -7.21
C HIS A 324 -17.75 -50.02 -8.57
#